data_6a116f17d105e10367eb837d29a6469d
#
_entry.id   6a116f17d105e10367eb837d29a6469d
#
_cell.length_a   1.000
_cell.length_b   1.000
_cell.length_c   1.000
_cell.angle_alpha   90.00
_cell.angle_beta   90.00
_cell.angle_gamma   90.00
#
_symmetry.space_group_name_H-M   'P 1'
#
loop_
_entity.id
_entity.type
_entity.pdbx_description
1 polymer ?
#
loop_
_entity_poly.entity_id
_entity_poly.type
_entity_poly.pdbx_seq_one_letter_code
_entity_poly.pdbx_strand_id
1 'polypeptide(L)'
;MREIRYETPIEDVDFNIKTVFLAGPTVRGNQPHLTSWRNDAVDAFRQLNFDGNLIIPEFTDRRESDQFRYDIPVWEFNGLQGSHVIMFWIPRTRDLIGLTTNHEHGYWMAREREKMVYGRPNDAYRMTYLDIMWVEDAKRRSKELKVYIRCPIYTTLESTVKASLALLNIDHI
;
A
#
# COMPACT_ATOMS: atom_id res chain seq x y z
N MET A 1 6.87 -12.16 11.44
CA MET A 1 6.72 -11.35 10.21
C MET A 1 7.96 -11.48 9.34
N ARG A 2 7.80 -11.79 8.05
CA ARG A 2 8.86 -11.82 7.03
C ARG A 2 8.79 -10.56 6.18
N GLU A 3 9.87 -9.80 6.12
CA GLU A 3 10.00 -8.65 5.22
C GLU A 3 10.46 -9.12 3.84
N ILE A 4 9.79 -8.67 2.80
CA ILE A 4 10.05 -9.03 1.41
C ILE A 4 10.30 -7.74 0.65
N ARG A 5 11.53 -7.60 0.13
CA ARG A 5 11.99 -6.43 -0.62
C ARG A 5 12.36 -6.82 -2.04
N TYR A 6 12.72 -5.86 -2.89
CA TYR A 6 13.07 -6.09 -4.29
C TYR A 6 14.18 -7.12 -4.53
N GLU A 7 15.04 -7.36 -3.53
CA GLU A 7 16.10 -8.40 -3.61
C GLU A 7 15.54 -9.82 -3.52
N THR A 8 14.30 -9.98 -3.04
CA THR A 8 13.63 -11.29 -3.01
C THR A 8 12.83 -11.47 -4.30
N PRO A 9 13.06 -12.51 -5.11
CA PRO A 9 12.22 -12.83 -6.25
C PRO A 9 10.76 -12.97 -5.82
N ILE A 10 9.84 -12.37 -6.53
CA ILE A 10 8.42 -12.36 -6.15
C ILE A 10 7.79 -13.75 -6.28
N GLU A 11 8.31 -14.59 -7.15
CA GLU A 11 7.94 -15.99 -7.34
C GLU A 11 8.30 -16.90 -6.14
N ASP A 12 9.24 -16.45 -5.29
CA ASP A 12 9.64 -17.16 -4.06
C ASP A 12 8.75 -16.79 -2.86
N VAL A 13 7.74 -15.95 -3.07
CA VAL A 13 6.82 -15.53 -2.01
C VAL A 13 5.64 -16.50 -1.94
N ASP A 14 5.48 -17.14 -0.78
CA ASP A 14 4.29 -17.95 -0.50
C ASP A 14 3.09 -17.06 -0.16
N PHE A 15 2.21 -16.85 -1.11
CA PHE A 15 0.98 -16.09 -0.94
C PHE A 15 -0.15 -16.86 -0.25
N ASN A 16 0.05 -18.10 0.19
CA ASN A 16 -0.89 -18.78 1.11
C ASN A 16 -0.73 -18.23 2.55
N ILE A 17 0.39 -17.57 2.83
CA ILE A 17 0.62 -16.87 4.10
C ILE A 17 -0.02 -15.48 4.03
N LYS A 18 -0.66 -15.03 5.13
CA LYS A 18 -1.20 -13.66 5.23
C LYS A 18 -0.18 -12.63 4.74
N THR A 19 -0.51 -11.87 3.71
CA THR A 19 0.42 -10.95 3.05
C THR A 19 -0.17 -9.56 2.91
N VAL A 20 0.59 -8.56 3.33
CA VAL A 20 0.28 -7.13 3.16
C VAL A 20 1.30 -6.49 2.23
N PHE A 21 0.84 -5.74 1.22
CA PHE A 21 1.67 -4.91 0.37
C PHE A 21 1.65 -3.45 0.84
N LEU A 22 2.81 -2.84 1.05
CA LEU A 22 2.94 -1.44 1.44
C LEU A 22 2.99 -0.53 0.21
N ALA A 23 1.82 -0.18 -0.30
CA ALA A 23 1.66 0.71 -1.46
C ALA A 23 1.74 2.19 -1.06
N GLY A 24 2.42 2.99 -1.89
CA GLY A 24 2.58 4.42 -1.65
C GLY A 24 3.86 4.98 -2.27
N PRO A 25 4.11 6.30 -2.14
CA PRO A 25 5.27 6.92 -2.77
C PRO A 25 6.58 6.39 -2.19
N THR A 26 7.54 6.12 -3.07
CA THR A 26 8.86 5.60 -2.72
C THR A 26 9.89 6.72 -2.71
N VAL A 27 10.68 6.80 -1.64
CA VAL A 27 11.83 7.70 -1.51
C VAL A 27 13.00 7.09 -2.29
N ARG A 28 13.58 7.88 -3.20
CA ARG A 28 14.70 7.44 -4.04
C ARG A 28 16.06 7.80 -3.44
N GLY A 29 17.13 7.18 -3.95
CA GLY A 29 18.50 7.41 -3.49
C GLY A 29 18.95 8.86 -3.65
N ASN A 30 18.51 9.55 -4.71
CA ASN A 30 18.79 10.97 -4.96
C ASN A 30 18.00 11.94 -4.05
N GLN A 31 17.23 11.43 -3.09
CA GLN A 31 16.48 12.21 -2.08
C GLN A 31 16.99 11.91 -0.65
N PRO A 32 18.27 12.19 -0.32
CA PRO A 32 18.87 11.78 0.94
C PRO A 32 18.25 12.45 2.18
N HIS A 33 17.56 13.58 1.99
CA HIS A 33 16.89 14.34 3.05
C HIS A 33 15.51 13.74 3.43
N LEU A 34 14.99 12.80 2.66
CA LEU A 34 13.73 12.13 2.96
C LEU A 34 13.99 10.76 3.62
N THR A 35 13.10 10.39 4.52
CA THR A 35 13.08 9.06 5.14
C THR A 35 11.89 8.28 4.59
N SER A 36 12.08 6.98 4.35
CA SER A 36 10.98 6.13 3.91
C SER A 36 9.97 5.93 5.06
N TRP A 37 8.72 6.23 4.80
CA TRP A 37 7.60 5.98 5.70
C TRP A 37 7.40 4.47 5.97
N ARG A 38 7.91 3.62 5.08
CA ARG A 38 7.80 2.16 5.21
C ARG A 38 8.57 1.62 6.40
N ASN A 39 9.64 2.29 6.84
CA ASN A 39 10.33 1.91 8.06
C ASN A 39 9.41 2.01 9.29
N ASP A 40 8.69 3.14 9.42
CA ASP A 40 7.73 3.33 10.51
C ASP A 40 6.56 2.34 10.41
N ALA A 41 6.13 2.00 9.18
CA ALA A 41 5.11 0.98 8.96
C ALA A 41 5.59 -0.40 9.42
N VAL A 42 6.81 -0.81 9.07
CA VAL A 42 7.43 -2.08 9.51
C VAL A 42 7.43 -2.15 11.04
N ASP A 43 7.85 -1.08 11.71
CA ASP A 43 7.89 -1.04 13.17
C ASP A 43 6.49 -1.12 13.79
N ALA A 44 5.50 -0.47 13.19
CA ALA A 44 4.11 -0.58 13.62
C ALA A 44 3.54 -2.00 13.47
N PHE A 45 3.83 -2.69 12.35
CA PHE A 45 3.44 -4.09 12.17
C PHE A 45 4.12 -5.03 13.19
N ARG A 46 5.41 -4.79 13.52
CA ARG A 46 6.12 -5.55 14.55
C ARG A 46 5.51 -5.36 15.93
N GLN A 47 5.23 -4.11 16.32
CA GLN A 47 4.61 -3.78 17.62
C GLN A 47 3.24 -4.42 17.79
N LEU A 48 2.50 -4.62 16.69
CA LEU A 48 1.19 -5.29 16.69
C LEU A 48 1.30 -6.80 16.49
N ASN A 49 2.51 -7.38 16.57
CA ASN A 49 2.78 -8.81 16.47
C ASN A 49 2.23 -9.44 15.17
N PHE A 50 2.29 -8.73 14.05
CA PHE A 50 1.90 -9.30 12.77
C PHE A 50 2.76 -10.52 12.45
N ASP A 51 2.12 -11.63 12.11
CA ASP A 51 2.78 -12.88 11.73
C ASP A 51 2.41 -13.26 10.30
N GLY A 52 3.11 -12.67 9.34
CA GLY A 52 2.85 -12.88 7.93
C GLY A 52 3.95 -12.27 7.06
N ASN A 53 3.67 -12.16 5.76
CA ASN A 53 4.55 -11.49 4.79
C ASN A 53 4.22 -10.00 4.70
N LEU A 54 5.24 -9.16 4.77
CA LEU A 54 5.14 -7.73 4.53
C LEU A 54 5.96 -7.37 3.28
N ILE A 55 5.28 -7.05 2.19
CA ILE A 55 5.92 -6.68 0.92
C ILE A 55 6.23 -5.19 0.95
N ILE A 56 7.51 -4.88 0.81
CA ILE A 56 8.09 -3.55 0.90
C ILE A 56 8.74 -3.23 -0.43
N PRO A 57 8.09 -2.48 -1.34
CA PRO A 57 8.60 -2.18 -2.67
C PRO A 57 9.74 -1.13 -2.60
N GLU A 58 10.82 -1.53 -1.97
CA GLU A 58 12.05 -0.76 -1.83
C GLU A 58 13.26 -1.71 -1.75
N PHE A 59 14.40 -1.24 -2.23
CA PHE A 59 15.69 -1.88 -1.98
C PHE A 59 16.15 -1.64 -0.54
N THR A 60 16.89 -2.58 0.01
CA THR A 60 17.60 -2.39 1.28
C THR A 60 18.62 -1.25 1.15
N ASP A 61 19.37 -1.23 0.05
CA ASP A 61 20.21 -0.08 -0.34
C ASP A 61 19.43 0.84 -1.29
N ARG A 62 18.97 1.98 -0.80
CA ARG A 62 18.22 2.97 -1.58
C ARG A 62 18.93 3.46 -2.86
N ARG A 63 20.26 3.42 -2.90
CA ARG A 63 21.04 3.83 -4.09
C ARG A 63 20.71 2.99 -5.32
N GLU A 64 20.27 1.75 -5.13
CA GLU A 64 19.82 0.89 -6.22
C GLU A 64 18.53 1.39 -6.89
N SER A 65 17.72 2.20 -6.19
CA SER A 65 16.47 2.76 -6.72
C SER A 65 16.66 3.86 -7.77
N ASP A 66 17.89 4.36 -7.95
CA ASP A 66 18.19 5.39 -8.95
C ASP A 66 18.37 4.80 -10.36
N GLN A 67 18.54 3.49 -10.45
CA GLN A 67 18.65 2.79 -11.73
C GLN A 67 17.27 2.32 -12.19
N PHE A 68 16.93 2.61 -13.46
CA PHE A 68 15.72 2.07 -14.05
C PHE A 68 15.89 0.58 -14.33
N ARG A 69 14.95 -0.23 -13.82
CA ARG A 69 14.91 -1.69 -14.02
C ARG A 69 13.53 -2.08 -14.51
N TYR A 70 13.47 -2.80 -15.62
CA TYR A 70 12.21 -3.25 -16.22
C TYR A 70 11.47 -4.30 -15.38
N ASP A 71 12.17 -5.05 -14.55
CA ASP A 71 11.62 -6.10 -13.70
C ASP A 71 10.84 -5.55 -12.48
N ILE A 72 11.17 -4.34 -12.00
CA ILE A 72 10.54 -3.74 -10.81
C ILE A 72 9.02 -3.56 -10.98
N PRO A 73 8.49 -2.94 -12.05
CA PRO A 73 7.04 -2.81 -12.22
C PRO A 73 6.31 -4.16 -12.28
N VAL A 74 6.95 -5.19 -12.83
CA VAL A 74 6.38 -6.54 -12.88
C VAL A 74 6.38 -7.17 -11.49
N TRP A 75 7.47 -7.01 -10.74
CA TRP A 75 7.57 -7.45 -9.36
C TRP A 75 6.50 -6.80 -8.47
N GLU A 76 6.34 -5.46 -8.57
CA GLU A 76 5.31 -4.72 -7.84
C GLU A 76 3.90 -5.21 -8.20
N PHE A 77 3.61 -5.35 -9.50
CA PHE A 77 2.30 -5.82 -9.97
C PHE A 77 1.97 -7.21 -9.42
N ASN A 78 2.90 -8.16 -9.46
CA ASN A 78 2.71 -9.51 -8.94
C ASN A 78 2.56 -9.51 -7.42
N GLY A 79 3.33 -8.68 -6.72
CA GLY A 79 3.21 -8.49 -5.28
C GLY A 79 1.85 -7.93 -4.85
N LEU A 80 1.37 -6.90 -5.56
CA LEU A 80 0.05 -6.32 -5.37
C LEU A 80 -1.07 -7.35 -5.63
N GLN A 81 -0.95 -8.11 -6.72
CA GLN A 81 -1.94 -9.11 -7.10
C GLN A 81 -2.01 -10.27 -6.10
N GLY A 82 -0.87 -10.76 -5.63
CA GLY A 82 -0.79 -11.89 -4.69
C GLY A 82 -1.15 -11.52 -3.24
N SER A 83 -1.11 -10.25 -2.88
CA SER A 83 -1.36 -9.81 -1.50
C SER A 83 -2.82 -9.93 -1.10
N HIS A 84 -3.05 -10.30 0.16
CA HIS A 84 -4.38 -10.33 0.78
C HIS A 84 -4.89 -8.92 1.10
N VAL A 85 -3.97 -8.02 1.48
CA VAL A 85 -4.28 -6.60 1.74
C VAL A 85 -3.28 -5.72 1.02
N ILE A 86 -3.79 -4.69 0.35
CA ILE A 86 -3.00 -3.61 -0.24
C ILE A 86 -3.19 -2.38 0.64
N MET A 87 -2.18 -2.07 1.44
CA MET A 87 -2.19 -0.90 2.32
C MET A 87 -1.63 0.31 1.57
N PHE A 88 -2.51 1.19 1.12
CA PHE A 88 -2.09 2.50 0.61
C PHE A 88 -1.90 3.48 1.76
N TRP A 89 -0.65 3.87 2.01
CA TRP A 89 -0.30 5.03 2.82
C TRP A 89 0.39 6.07 1.93
N ILE A 90 -0.23 7.25 1.79
CA ILE A 90 0.22 8.25 0.81
C ILE A 90 0.61 9.56 1.52
N PRO A 91 1.79 9.61 2.19
CA PRO A 91 2.30 10.81 2.84
C PRO A 91 2.94 11.74 1.81
N ARG A 92 2.14 12.17 0.84
CA ARG A 92 2.59 12.96 -0.30
C ARG A 92 3.02 14.36 0.12
N THR A 93 4.19 14.76 -0.35
CA THR A 93 4.69 16.13 -0.27
C THR A 93 5.02 16.66 -1.67
N ARG A 94 5.55 17.89 -1.78
CA ARG A 94 6.04 18.42 -3.06
C ARG A 94 7.26 17.65 -3.56
N ASP A 95 8.07 17.13 -2.65
CA ASP A 95 9.30 16.39 -2.96
C ASP A 95 9.07 14.88 -3.10
N LEU A 96 7.93 14.38 -2.61
CA LEU A 96 7.55 12.97 -2.66
C LEU A 96 6.16 12.82 -3.30
N ILE A 97 6.08 12.92 -4.62
CA ILE A 97 4.80 13.00 -5.35
C ILE A 97 4.14 11.63 -5.54
N GLY A 98 4.90 10.57 -5.89
CA GLY A 98 4.36 9.22 -6.11
C GLY A 98 3.37 9.16 -7.28
N LEU A 99 3.83 9.39 -8.51
CA LEU A 99 2.96 9.36 -9.70
C LEU A 99 2.40 7.96 -9.95
N THR A 100 3.23 6.93 -9.84
CA THR A 100 2.84 5.52 -10.01
C THR A 100 1.80 5.09 -8.97
N THR A 101 1.90 5.61 -7.75
CA THR A 101 0.92 5.37 -6.68
C THR A 101 -0.51 5.74 -7.10
N ASN A 102 -0.69 6.82 -7.88
CA ASN A 102 -2.03 7.19 -8.38
C ASN A 102 -2.57 6.14 -9.37
N HIS A 103 -1.70 5.65 -10.25
CA HIS A 103 -2.07 4.61 -11.21
C HIS A 103 -2.46 3.31 -10.49
N GLU A 104 -1.63 2.86 -9.57
CA GLU A 104 -1.88 1.66 -8.76
C GLU A 104 -3.16 1.80 -7.95
N HIS A 105 -3.34 2.92 -7.24
CA HIS A 105 -4.55 3.16 -6.46
C HIS A 105 -5.81 3.10 -7.32
N GLY A 106 -5.82 3.76 -8.47
CA GLY A 106 -6.96 3.72 -9.39
C GLY A 106 -7.22 2.33 -9.96
N TYR A 107 -6.15 1.64 -10.37
CA TYR A 107 -6.24 0.30 -10.94
C TYR A 107 -6.82 -0.71 -9.94
N TRP A 108 -6.26 -0.77 -8.72
CA TRP A 108 -6.70 -1.73 -7.71
C TRP A 108 -8.06 -1.36 -7.11
N MET A 109 -8.38 -0.07 -7.00
CA MET A 109 -9.71 0.38 -6.61
C MET A 109 -10.80 -0.12 -7.57
N ALA A 110 -10.52 -0.10 -8.86
CA ALA A 110 -11.46 -0.59 -9.86
C ALA A 110 -11.60 -2.13 -9.84
N ARG A 111 -10.52 -2.84 -9.53
CA ARG A 111 -10.41 -4.30 -9.67
C ARG A 111 -10.71 -5.07 -8.39
N GLU A 112 -10.07 -4.70 -7.28
CA GLU A 112 -10.07 -5.46 -6.03
C GLU A 112 -10.11 -4.52 -4.81
N ARG A 113 -11.05 -3.57 -4.81
CA ARG A 113 -11.22 -2.59 -3.75
C ARG A 113 -11.31 -3.21 -2.35
N GLU A 114 -11.92 -4.38 -2.25
CA GLU A 114 -12.11 -5.13 -1.01
C GLU A 114 -10.80 -5.50 -0.31
N LYS A 115 -9.70 -5.57 -1.04
CA LYS A 115 -8.35 -5.78 -0.49
C LYS A 115 -7.67 -4.47 -0.05
N MET A 116 -8.26 -3.31 -0.33
CA MET A 116 -7.59 -2.04 -0.14
C MET A 116 -7.89 -1.41 1.22
N VAL A 117 -6.85 -0.91 1.85
CA VAL A 117 -6.93 0.05 2.95
C VAL A 117 -6.27 1.35 2.50
N TYR A 118 -6.95 2.48 2.70
CA TYR A 118 -6.47 3.77 2.24
C TYR A 118 -6.27 4.75 3.38
N GLY A 119 -5.07 5.29 3.48
CA GLY A 119 -4.71 6.32 4.44
C GLY A 119 -3.73 7.36 3.87
N ARG A 120 -3.76 8.55 4.47
CA ARG A 120 -2.88 9.67 4.18
C ARG A 120 -2.87 10.68 5.33
N PRO A 121 -1.79 11.45 5.57
CA PRO A 121 -1.83 12.58 6.48
C PRO A 121 -2.87 13.63 6.05
N ASN A 122 -3.40 14.39 7.00
CA ASN A 122 -4.39 15.44 6.71
C ASN A 122 -3.84 16.53 5.78
N ASP A 123 -2.55 16.83 5.87
CA ASP A 123 -1.82 17.83 5.10
C ASP A 123 -1.15 17.28 3.84
N ALA A 124 -1.43 16.02 3.48
CA ALA A 124 -0.86 15.39 2.29
C ALA A 124 -1.21 16.18 1.01
N TYR A 125 -0.16 16.44 0.20
CA TYR A 125 -0.24 17.33 -0.94
C TYR A 125 -1.12 16.77 -2.07
N ARG A 126 -2.11 17.56 -2.55
CA ARG A 126 -2.97 17.24 -3.71
C ARG A 126 -3.66 15.87 -3.63
N MET A 127 -4.29 15.55 -2.52
CA MET A 127 -5.01 14.27 -2.33
C MET A 127 -6.49 14.31 -2.68
N THR A 128 -7.08 15.50 -2.85
CA THR A 128 -8.53 15.71 -3.04
C THR A 128 -9.14 14.81 -4.13
N TYR A 129 -8.45 14.64 -5.26
CA TYR A 129 -8.96 13.80 -6.35
C TYR A 129 -9.07 12.32 -5.94
N LEU A 130 -8.04 11.78 -5.29
CA LEU A 130 -8.06 10.39 -4.83
C LEU A 130 -9.15 10.17 -3.78
N ASP A 131 -9.28 11.12 -2.85
CA ASP A 131 -10.30 11.05 -1.79
C ASP A 131 -11.72 11.03 -2.37
N ILE A 132 -12.00 11.93 -3.32
CA ILE A 132 -13.30 11.97 -4.00
C ILE A 132 -13.57 10.66 -4.72
N MET A 133 -12.61 10.17 -5.51
CA MET A 133 -12.78 8.92 -6.27
C MET A 133 -12.97 7.71 -5.35
N TRP A 134 -12.25 7.67 -4.21
CA TRP A 134 -12.41 6.63 -3.20
C TRP A 134 -13.85 6.59 -2.64
N VAL A 135 -14.41 7.76 -2.32
CA VAL A 135 -15.79 7.88 -1.78
C VAL A 135 -16.83 7.58 -2.85
N GLU A 136 -16.67 8.13 -4.05
CA GLU A 136 -17.65 7.95 -5.14
C GLU A 136 -17.69 6.50 -5.64
N ASP A 137 -16.55 5.81 -5.72
CA ASP A 137 -16.54 4.39 -6.05
C ASP A 137 -17.28 3.56 -4.99
N ALA A 138 -17.10 3.83 -3.70
CA ALA A 138 -17.84 3.15 -2.65
C ALA A 138 -19.35 3.39 -2.74
N LYS A 139 -19.79 4.63 -3.02
CA LYS A 139 -21.20 4.96 -3.23
C LYS A 139 -21.78 4.20 -4.42
N ARG A 140 -21.07 4.19 -5.55
CA ARG A 140 -21.49 3.48 -6.76
C ARG A 140 -21.66 1.98 -6.49
N ARG A 141 -20.64 1.32 -5.93
CA ARG A 141 -20.68 -0.10 -5.58
C ARG A 141 -21.77 -0.41 -4.54
N SER A 142 -21.96 0.47 -3.55
CA SER A 142 -23.02 0.30 -2.55
C SER A 142 -24.41 0.28 -3.20
N LYS A 143 -24.64 1.12 -4.21
CA LYS A 143 -25.87 1.15 -4.98
C LYS A 143 -26.05 -0.09 -5.85
N GLU A 144 -25.00 -0.50 -6.55
CA GLU A 144 -25.01 -1.68 -7.43
C GLU A 144 -25.26 -2.99 -6.67
N LEU A 145 -24.55 -3.16 -5.55
CA LEU A 145 -24.61 -4.38 -4.72
C LEU A 145 -25.73 -4.35 -3.67
N LYS A 146 -26.40 -3.21 -3.51
CA LYS A 146 -27.44 -2.97 -2.47
C LYS A 146 -26.97 -3.25 -1.04
N VAL A 147 -25.69 -2.97 -0.77
CA VAL A 147 -25.05 -3.10 0.55
C VAL A 147 -24.26 -1.82 0.86
N TYR A 148 -24.09 -1.52 2.15
CA TYR A 148 -23.27 -0.39 2.55
C TYR A 148 -21.78 -0.74 2.52
N ILE A 149 -21.02 -0.07 1.65
CA ILE A 149 -19.57 -0.22 1.56
C ILE A 149 -18.92 0.93 2.34
N ARG A 150 -18.22 0.59 3.41
CA ARG A 150 -17.44 1.56 4.18
C ARG A 150 -16.26 2.05 3.34
N CYS A 151 -15.96 3.34 3.46
CA CYS A 151 -14.86 3.98 2.74
C CYS A 151 -14.05 4.93 3.64
N PRO A 152 -13.53 4.46 4.79
CA PRO A 152 -12.72 5.31 5.65
C PRO A 152 -11.44 5.74 4.91
N ILE A 153 -10.99 6.97 5.20
CA ILE A 153 -9.66 7.47 4.84
C ILE A 153 -8.94 7.67 6.17
N TYR A 154 -7.94 6.85 6.44
CA TYR A 154 -7.20 6.91 7.69
C TYR A 154 -6.19 8.06 7.65
N THR A 155 -6.07 8.82 8.75
CA THR A 155 -5.23 10.02 8.78
C THR A 155 -3.91 9.83 9.51
N THR A 156 -3.68 8.65 10.09
CA THR A 156 -2.41 8.27 10.71
C THR A 156 -1.92 6.94 10.16
N LEU A 157 -0.60 6.76 10.10
CA LEU A 157 0.01 5.50 9.69
C LEU A 157 -0.45 4.35 10.58
N GLU A 158 -0.44 4.56 11.90
CA GLU A 158 -0.86 3.57 12.88
C GLU A 158 -2.30 3.09 12.66
N SER A 159 -3.24 4.02 12.42
CA SER A 159 -4.63 3.65 12.14
C SER A 159 -4.80 2.89 10.84
N THR A 160 -3.97 3.21 9.83
CA THR A 160 -3.95 2.50 8.54
C THR A 160 -3.41 1.07 8.71
N VAL A 161 -2.34 0.89 9.49
CA VAL A 161 -1.79 -0.44 9.83
C VAL A 161 -2.82 -1.27 10.60
N LYS A 162 -3.46 -0.71 11.62
CA LYS A 162 -4.52 -1.41 12.39
C LYS A 162 -5.69 -1.84 11.51
N ALA A 163 -6.10 -0.98 10.59
CA ALA A 163 -7.16 -1.32 9.62
C ALA A 163 -6.74 -2.44 8.66
N SER A 164 -5.48 -2.46 8.24
CA SER A 164 -4.94 -3.52 7.38
C SER A 164 -4.93 -4.87 8.10
N LEU A 165 -4.53 -4.89 9.37
CA LEU A 165 -4.60 -6.11 10.20
C LEU A 165 -6.03 -6.55 10.46
N ALA A 166 -6.95 -5.62 10.67
CA ALA A 166 -8.37 -5.94 10.84
C ALA A 166 -8.95 -6.58 9.57
N LEU A 167 -8.57 -6.06 8.39
CA LEU A 167 -9.02 -6.60 7.10
C LEU A 167 -8.51 -8.03 6.86
N LEU A 168 -7.25 -8.32 7.24
CA LEU A 168 -6.67 -9.68 7.16
C LEU A 168 -7.38 -10.73 8.02
N ASN A 169 -8.07 -10.31 9.08
CA ASN A 169 -8.75 -11.20 10.02
C ASN A 169 -10.24 -11.36 9.70
N ILE A 170 -10.75 -10.70 8.68
CA ILE A 170 -12.07 -10.96 8.13
C ILE A 170 -11.91 -12.24 7.30
N ASP A 171 -12.36 -13.37 7.81
CA ASP A 171 -12.46 -14.58 7.01
C ASP A 171 -13.32 -14.25 5.79
N HIS A 172 -12.76 -14.41 4.61
CA HIS A 172 -13.54 -14.33 3.38
C HIS A 172 -14.49 -15.54 3.37
N ILE A 173 -15.70 -15.33 3.89
CA ILE A 173 -16.84 -16.24 3.80
C ILE A 173 -17.36 -16.26 2.36
#